data_4e3c29352c88741eebd8f010373e5aec
#
_entry.id   4e3c29352c88741eebd8f010373e5aec
#
_cell.length_a   1.000
_cell.length_b   1.000
_cell.length_c   1.000
_cell.angle_alpha   90.00
_cell.angle_beta   90.00
_cell.angle_gamma   90.00
#
_symmetry.space_group_name_H-M   'P 1'
#
loop_
_entity.id
_entity.type
_entity.pdbx_description
1 polymer ?
#
loop_
_entity_poly.entity_id
_entity_poly.type
_entity_poly.pdbx_seq_one_letter_code
_entity_poly.pdbx_strand_id
1 'polypeptide(L)'
;MENTVENAPEKKGTNKKFTIVLAALVIFGGAYGAYKYMHGQAHETTDDAQVEKNMSPIIPRVGGFIAKVYVKDNDLVKKGDTLFTIESQDYQVRVDEALAALAAAQSSFDVSKADVSASSANVAISDATIQSNLGSIDAARIRAKQANNDYIRYQNLYNNQSITKQQYEQALTAKLEADKQVEILQQQRNASASQRNAIVSKTTVASKQTSVAEANIERANAQLEAAKLNLSYTAVLASVDGQVS
;
A
#
# COMPACT_ATOMS: atom_id res chain seq x y z
N MET A 1 105.53 -64.98 42.35
CA MET A 1 105.88 -64.57 41.03
C MET A 1 104.64 -63.81 40.46
N GLU A 2 104.52 -62.64 40.15
CA GLU A 2 105.34 -61.59 39.73
C GLU A 2 104.55 -60.26 39.83
N ASN A 3 105.18 -59.18 40.19
CA ASN A 3 104.72 -57.85 40.35
C ASN A 3 104.08 -57.30 39.09
N THR A 4 103.03 -56.53 39.28
CA THR A 4 102.81 -55.39 38.36
C THR A 4 102.30 -54.15 39.10
N VAL A 5 103.02 -53.10 38.92
CA VAL A 5 102.94 -51.80 39.59
C VAL A 5 101.73 -50.96 39.10
N GLU A 6 101.00 -50.43 40.06
CA GLU A 6 99.96 -49.45 39.90
C GLU A 6 100.55 -48.09 39.52
N ASN A 7 100.08 -47.49 38.41
CA ASN A 7 100.42 -46.15 38.02
C ASN A 7 99.17 -45.20 38.15
N ALA A 8 99.27 -44.35 39.12
CA ALA A 8 98.25 -43.28 39.33
C ALA A 8 98.33 -42.20 38.27
N PRO A 9 97.17 -41.64 37.82
CA PRO A 9 97.18 -40.54 36.86
C PRO A 9 97.49 -39.18 37.49
N GLU A 10 98.47 -38.47 36.90
CA GLU A 10 98.82 -37.09 37.23
C GLU A 10 97.68 -36.08 37.06
N LYS A 11 97.41 -35.29 38.09
CA LYS A 11 96.55 -34.10 38.04
C LYS A 11 97.18 -33.04 37.17
N LYS A 12 96.70 -32.86 35.94
CA LYS A 12 96.97 -31.67 35.11
C LYS A 12 96.42 -30.43 35.77
N GLY A 13 97.29 -29.52 36.16
CA GLY A 13 96.95 -28.21 36.70
C GLY A 13 96.14 -27.35 35.69
N THR A 14 94.88 -27.03 36.06
CA THR A 14 93.97 -26.18 35.28
C THR A 14 94.63 -24.76 35.22
N ASN A 15 94.94 -24.29 34.03
CA ASN A 15 95.46 -22.96 33.81
C ASN A 15 94.40 -21.93 34.28
N LYS A 16 94.66 -21.22 35.40
CA LYS A 16 93.79 -20.22 36.01
C LYS A 16 93.34 -19.12 34.99
N LYS A 17 94.22 -18.80 34.03
CA LYS A 17 93.94 -17.88 32.97
C LYS A 17 92.92 -18.34 31.99
N PHE A 18 92.88 -19.68 31.65
CA PHE A 18 91.87 -20.25 30.75
C PHE A 18 90.52 -20.31 31.43
N THR A 19 90.45 -20.57 32.69
CA THR A 19 89.20 -20.65 33.49
C THR A 19 88.58 -19.21 33.59
N ILE A 20 89.40 -18.15 33.73
CA ILE A 20 88.94 -16.79 33.81
C ILE A 20 88.36 -16.34 32.46
N VAL A 21 89.06 -16.66 31.35
CA VAL A 21 88.54 -16.33 30.00
C VAL A 21 87.28 -17.04 29.67
N LEU A 22 87.14 -18.33 30.06
CA LEU A 22 85.93 -19.11 29.86
C LEU A 22 84.76 -18.53 30.68
N ALA A 23 85.01 -18.16 31.93
CA ALA A 23 84.02 -17.52 32.79
C ALA A 23 83.55 -16.20 32.26
N ALA A 24 84.51 -15.38 31.75
CA ALA A 24 84.15 -14.08 31.09
C ALA A 24 83.28 -14.26 29.84
N LEU A 25 83.55 -15.28 29.01
CA LEU A 25 82.82 -15.60 27.82
C LEU A 25 81.38 -16.11 28.14
N VAL A 26 81.23 -16.91 29.19
CA VAL A 26 79.89 -17.34 29.65
C VAL A 26 79.08 -16.15 30.22
N ILE A 27 79.77 -15.29 31.01
CA ILE A 27 79.07 -14.09 31.56
C ILE A 27 78.63 -13.10 30.43
N PHE A 28 79.53 -12.84 29.48
CA PHE A 28 79.23 -11.94 28.35
C PHE A 28 78.19 -12.55 27.40
N GLY A 29 78.31 -13.85 27.10
CA GLY A 29 77.32 -14.57 26.28
C GLY A 29 75.95 -14.67 26.98
N GLY A 30 75.93 -14.91 28.30
CA GLY A 30 74.70 -14.90 29.08
C GLY A 30 74.02 -13.52 29.16
N ALA A 31 74.84 -12.48 29.40
CA ALA A 31 74.33 -11.10 29.42
C ALA A 31 73.78 -10.64 28.05
N TYR A 32 74.50 -11.00 26.97
CA TYR A 32 74.01 -10.71 25.61
C TYR A 32 72.74 -11.49 25.25
N GLY A 33 72.65 -12.76 25.63
CA GLY A 33 71.48 -13.58 25.45
C GLY A 33 70.27 -13.08 26.25
N ALA A 34 70.50 -12.67 27.51
CA ALA A 34 69.46 -12.08 28.34
C ALA A 34 68.99 -10.72 27.76
N TYR A 35 69.92 -9.88 27.29
CA TYR A 35 69.56 -8.59 26.63
C TYR A 35 68.69 -8.82 25.37
N LYS A 36 69.12 -9.76 24.50
CA LYS A 36 68.36 -10.12 23.29
C LYS A 36 67.00 -10.69 23.62
N TYR A 37 66.92 -11.57 24.66
CA TYR A 37 65.68 -12.17 25.10
C TYR A 37 64.69 -11.13 25.65
N MET A 38 65.20 -10.23 26.52
CA MET A 38 64.33 -9.16 27.05
C MET A 38 63.97 -8.12 25.98
N HIS A 39 64.84 -7.81 25.01
CA HIS A 39 64.54 -6.92 23.91
C HIS A 39 63.54 -7.54 22.92
N GLY A 40 63.61 -8.86 22.70
CA GLY A 40 62.67 -9.61 21.85
C GLY A 40 61.28 -9.71 22.43
N GLN A 41 61.15 -9.75 23.78
CA GLN A 41 59.79 -9.75 24.42
C GLN A 41 59.15 -8.36 24.48
N ALA A 42 59.95 -7.28 24.39
CA ALA A 42 59.41 -5.92 24.43
C ALA A 42 58.97 -5.38 23.05
N HIS A 43 59.23 -6.10 21.96
CA HIS A 43 58.90 -5.71 20.60
C HIS A 43 58.21 -6.88 19.89
N GLU A 44 56.90 -6.81 19.78
CA GLU A 44 56.15 -7.68 18.86
C GLU A 44 56.38 -7.20 17.44
N THR A 45 57.05 -7.98 16.63
CA THR A 45 57.19 -7.74 15.18
C THR A 45 56.08 -8.53 14.50
N THR A 46 55.04 -7.90 14.06
CA THR A 46 54.03 -8.51 13.22
C THR A 46 54.29 -8.15 11.78
N ASP A 47 54.52 -9.09 10.90
CA ASP A 47 54.60 -8.93 9.47
C ASP A 47 53.24 -8.78 8.81
N ASP A 48 52.16 -8.99 9.61
CA ASP A 48 50.73 -8.97 9.15
C ASP A 48 49.97 -7.72 9.58
N ALA A 49 50.62 -6.58 9.81
CA ALA A 49 49.92 -5.36 10.08
C ALA A 49 49.24 -4.84 8.78
N GLN A 50 48.04 -5.30 8.49
CA GLN A 50 47.18 -4.78 7.41
C GLN A 50 46.31 -3.68 7.96
N VAL A 51 46.27 -2.52 7.30
CA VAL A 51 45.31 -1.48 7.56
C VAL A 51 44.06 -1.83 6.79
N GLU A 52 43.09 -2.47 7.46
CA GLU A 52 41.77 -2.70 6.89
C GLU A 52 40.98 -1.39 6.92
N LYS A 53 40.60 -0.91 5.76
CA LYS A 53 39.67 0.19 5.60
C LYS A 53 38.26 -0.37 5.50
N ASN A 54 37.33 0.15 6.29
CA ASN A 54 35.92 -0.23 6.16
C ASN A 54 35.44 0.11 4.77
N MET A 55 35.19 -0.90 3.93
CA MET A 55 34.60 -0.74 2.61
C MET A 55 33.08 -0.88 2.71
N SER A 56 32.34 0.07 2.17
CA SER A 56 30.89 0.03 2.03
C SER A 56 30.54 -0.16 0.56
N PRO A 57 30.21 -1.38 0.12
CA PRO A 57 29.86 -1.62 -1.29
C PRO A 57 28.55 -0.89 -1.65
N ILE A 58 28.55 -0.18 -2.77
CA ILE A 58 27.37 0.48 -3.33
C ILE A 58 26.71 -0.47 -4.32
N ILE A 59 25.55 -0.98 -3.94
CA ILE A 59 24.75 -1.90 -4.78
C ILE A 59 23.55 -1.14 -5.32
N PRO A 60 23.41 -0.95 -6.65
CA PRO A 60 22.23 -0.32 -7.22
C PRO A 60 20.97 -1.16 -6.97
N ARG A 61 19.85 -0.50 -6.72
CA ARG A 61 18.55 -1.16 -6.46
C ARG A 61 17.81 -1.54 -7.74
N VAL A 62 18.26 -1.00 -8.87
CA VAL A 62 17.66 -1.24 -10.20
C VAL A 62 18.75 -1.67 -11.18
N GLY A 63 18.40 -2.53 -12.13
CA GLY A 63 19.31 -3.01 -13.16
C GLY A 63 19.28 -2.11 -14.40
N GLY A 64 20.37 -2.09 -15.18
CA GLY A 64 20.46 -1.37 -16.44
C GLY A 64 21.89 -1.08 -16.84
N PHE A 65 22.08 -0.43 -17.98
CA PHE A 65 23.40 0.01 -18.43
C PHE A 65 23.77 1.32 -17.73
N ILE A 66 25.06 1.48 -17.42
CA ILE A 66 25.57 2.73 -16.84
C ILE A 66 25.58 3.80 -17.93
N ALA A 67 24.81 4.85 -17.77
CA ALA A 67 24.76 5.96 -18.72
C ALA A 67 25.94 6.93 -18.50
N LYS A 68 26.28 7.23 -17.24
CA LYS A 68 27.36 8.16 -16.91
C LYS A 68 27.92 7.91 -15.51
N VAL A 69 29.24 8.00 -15.35
CA VAL A 69 29.95 7.99 -14.07
C VAL A 69 30.43 9.38 -13.77
N TYR A 70 30.22 9.87 -12.54
CA TYR A 70 30.55 11.24 -12.12
C TYR A 70 31.79 11.32 -11.23
N VAL A 71 32.26 10.19 -10.73
CA VAL A 71 33.37 10.08 -9.78
C VAL A 71 34.55 9.31 -10.39
N LYS A 72 35.73 9.51 -9.85
CA LYS A 72 36.94 8.77 -10.21
C LYS A 72 37.51 8.10 -8.96
N ASP A 73 38.46 7.18 -9.18
CA ASP A 73 39.19 6.53 -8.10
C ASP A 73 39.88 7.61 -7.23
N ASN A 74 39.79 7.45 -5.92
CA ASN A 74 40.29 8.35 -4.89
C ASN A 74 39.54 9.69 -4.72
N ASP A 75 38.44 9.94 -5.40
CA ASP A 75 37.60 11.13 -5.17
C ASP A 75 36.93 11.06 -3.77
N LEU A 76 36.92 12.23 -3.10
CA LEU A 76 36.16 12.39 -1.85
C LEU A 76 34.69 12.71 -2.16
N VAL A 77 33.79 11.90 -1.65
CA VAL A 77 32.35 12.06 -1.85
C VAL A 77 31.66 12.27 -0.51
N LYS A 78 30.59 13.03 -0.52
CA LYS A 78 29.68 13.24 0.61
C LYS A 78 28.42 12.43 0.42
N LYS A 79 27.77 12.07 1.53
CA LYS A 79 26.45 11.43 1.51
C LYS A 79 25.46 12.24 0.67
N GLY A 80 24.87 11.60 -0.34
CA GLY A 80 23.93 12.22 -1.28
C GLY A 80 24.54 12.65 -2.60
N ASP A 81 25.88 12.62 -2.77
CA ASP A 81 26.53 12.89 -4.05
C ASP A 81 26.20 11.77 -5.06
N THR A 82 25.93 12.16 -6.31
CA THR A 82 25.66 11.20 -7.39
C THR A 82 26.95 10.57 -7.85
N LEU A 83 27.06 9.25 -7.72
CA LEU A 83 28.23 8.48 -8.14
C LEU A 83 28.15 8.11 -9.62
N PHE A 84 27.06 7.55 -10.04
CA PHE A 84 26.78 7.23 -11.43
C PHE A 84 25.28 7.18 -11.69
N THR A 85 24.89 7.25 -12.95
CA THR A 85 23.51 7.11 -13.38
C THR A 85 23.37 5.89 -14.29
N ILE A 86 22.27 5.16 -14.09
CA ILE A 86 21.81 4.06 -14.94
C ILE A 86 20.91 4.66 -16.02
N GLU A 87 20.86 4.06 -17.18
CA GLU A 87 19.96 4.47 -18.26
C GLU A 87 18.52 4.50 -17.78
N SER A 88 17.89 5.68 -17.82
CA SER A 88 16.59 5.94 -17.19
C SER A 88 15.42 5.84 -18.17
N GLN A 89 15.67 5.63 -19.47
CA GLN A 89 14.65 5.69 -20.51
C GLN A 89 13.53 4.67 -20.29
N ASP A 90 13.86 3.41 -20.00
CA ASP A 90 12.87 2.36 -19.73
C ASP A 90 12.05 2.64 -18.48
N TYR A 91 12.67 3.24 -17.45
CA TYR A 91 12.00 3.63 -16.21
C TYR A 91 11.07 4.83 -16.42
N GLN A 92 11.45 5.77 -17.29
CA GLN A 92 10.60 6.89 -17.68
C GLN A 92 9.35 6.39 -18.42
N VAL A 93 9.50 5.46 -19.38
CA VAL A 93 8.37 4.84 -20.08
C VAL A 93 7.41 4.17 -19.09
N ARG A 94 7.93 3.46 -18.08
CA ARG A 94 7.07 2.85 -17.04
C ARG A 94 6.33 3.88 -16.19
N VAL A 95 6.93 5.04 -15.93
CA VAL A 95 6.24 6.16 -15.26
C VAL A 95 5.11 6.69 -16.15
N ASP A 96 5.36 6.86 -17.44
CA ASP A 96 4.36 7.36 -18.40
C ASP A 96 3.21 6.36 -18.58
N GLU A 97 3.50 5.05 -18.62
CA GLU A 97 2.50 3.99 -18.62
C GLU A 97 1.63 4.02 -17.35
N ALA A 98 2.25 4.18 -16.17
CA ALA A 98 1.52 4.26 -14.90
C ALA A 98 0.68 5.55 -14.81
N LEU A 99 1.15 6.66 -15.37
CA LEU A 99 0.38 7.91 -15.50
C LEU A 99 -0.85 7.72 -16.40
N ALA A 100 -0.68 7.06 -17.53
CA ALA A 100 -1.79 6.75 -18.43
C ALA A 100 -2.82 5.83 -17.75
N ALA A 101 -2.35 4.82 -16.99
CA ALA A 101 -3.22 3.93 -16.22
C ALA A 101 -4.01 4.68 -15.13
N LEU A 102 -3.38 5.65 -14.45
CA LEU A 102 -4.06 6.51 -13.48
C LEU A 102 -5.14 7.37 -14.16
N ALA A 103 -4.82 8.00 -15.30
CA ALA A 103 -5.79 8.80 -16.05
C ALA A 103 -6.99 7.97 -16.52
N ALA A 104 -6.75 6.72 -16.95
CA ALA A 104 -7.83 5.79 -17.32
C ALA A 104 -8.71 5.41 -16.12
N ALA A 105 -8.10 5.17 -14.94
CA ALA A 105 -8.83 4.88 -13.70
C ALA A 105 -9.70 6.08 -13.26
N GLN A 106 -9.17 7.29 -13.36
CA GLN A 106 -9.92 8.53 -13.06
C GLN A 106 -11.11 8.70 -14.02
N SER A 107 -10.89 8.50 -15.33
CA SER A 107 -11.98 8.56 -16.31
C SER A 107 -13.06 7.52 -16.03
N SER A 108 -12.70 6.31 -15.63
CA SER A 108 -13.65 5.26 -15.24
C SER A 108 -14.45 5.63 -13.98
N PHE A 109 -13.81 6.29 -13.01
CA PHE A 109 -14.49 6.82 -11.82
C PHE A 109 -15.51 7.90 -12.19
N ASP A 110 -15.15 8.83 -13.08
CA ASP A 110 -16.04 9.90 -13.53
C ASP A 110 -17.27 9.34 -14.26
N VAL A 111 -17.08 8.32 -15.10
CA VAL A 111 -18.21 7.60 -15.74
C VAL A 111 -19.10 6.95 -14.67
N SER A 112 -18.53 6.23 -13.71
CA SER A 112 -19.31 5.60 -12.63
C SER A 112 -20.07 6.62 -11.78
N LYS A 113 -19.49 7.79 -11.55
CA LYS A 113 -20.13 8.90 -10.85
C LYS A 113 -21.30 9.49 -11.66
N ALA A 114 -21.14 9.62 -12.98
CA ALA A 114 -22.21 10.04 -13.87
C ALA A 114 -23.37 9.04 -13.87
N ASP A 115 -23.10 7.73 -13.84
CA ASP A 115 -24.11 6.68 -13.75
C ASP A 115 -24.92 6.76 -12.43
N VAL A 116 -24.26 7.04 -11.29
CA VAL A 116 -24.96 7.31 -10.02
C VAL A 116 -25.86 8.52 -10.13
N SER A 117 -25.40 9.61 -10.76
CA SER A 117 -26.18 10.83 -10.95
C SER A 117 -27.41 10.56 -11.83
N ALA A 118 -27.25 9.86 -12.95
CA ALA A 118 -28.33 9.48 -13.83
C ALA A 118 -29.36 8.58 -13.13
N SER A 119 -28.89 7.59 -12.35
CA SER A 119 -29.75 6.69 -11.58
C SER A 119 -30.50 7.46 -10.48
N SER A 120 -29.87 8.43 -9.83
CA SER A 120 -30.50 9.30 -8.82
C SER A 120 -31.58 10.19 -9.44
N ALA A 121 -31.37 10.70 -10.65
CA ALA A 121 -32.40 11.42 -11.40
C ALA A 121 -33.62 10.55 -11.70
N ASN A 122 -33.42 9.26 -12.03
CA ASN A 122 -34.52 8.32 -12.24
C ASN A 122 -35.31 8.05 -10.94
N VAL A 123 -34.67 8.06 -9.75
CA VAL A 123 -35.35 8.01 -8.46
C VAL A 123 -36.27 9.23 -8.30
N ALA A 124 -35.75 10.42 -8.58
CA ALA A 124 -36.54 11.66 -8.49
C ALA A 124 -37.77 11.67 -9.43
N ILE A 125 -37.62 11.15 -10.65
CA ILE A 125 -38.73 10.97 -11.59
C ILE A 125 -39.79 10.01 -11.04
N SER A 126 -39.34 8.90 -10.41
CA SER A 126 -40.24 7.92 -9.79
C SER A 126 -40.97 8.50 -8.58
N ASP A 127 -40.30 9.35 -7.78
CA ASP A 127 -40.92 10.06 -6.65
C ASP A 127 -41.98 11.05 -7.14
N ALA A 128 -41.72 11.78 -8.22
CA ALA A 128 -42.71 12.68 -8.85
C ALA A 128 -43.93 11.91 -9.36
N THR A 129 -43.73 10.71 -9.93
CA THR A 129 -44.81 9.82 -10.36
C THR A 129 -45.68 9.36 -9.17
N ILE A 130 -45.07 9.00 -8.05
CA ILE A 130 -45.78 8.62 -6.81
C ILE A 130 -46.59 9.81 -6.29
N GLN A 131 -46.07 11.04 -6.31
CA GLN A 131 -46.77 12.24 -5.90
C GLN A 131 -48.00 12.50 -6.80
N SER A 132 -47.86 12.35 -8.12
CA SER A 132 -48.97 12.45 -9.07
C SER A 132 -50.08 11.41 -8.77
N ASN A 133 -49.69 10.16 -8.47
CA ASN A 133 -50.65 9.12 -8.10
C ASN A 133 -51.37 9.44 -6.77
N LEU A 134 -50.67 10.03 -5.78
CA LEU A 134 -51.27 10.49 -4.54
C LEU A 134 -52.36 11.59 -4.82
N GLY A 135 -52.06 12.57 -5.67
CA GLY A 135 -53.04 13.56 -6.08
C GLY A 135 -54.27 12.94 -6.76
N SER A 136 -54.08 11.91 -7.58
CA SER A 136 -55.15 11.17 -8.21
C SER A 136 -56.02 10.38 -7.19
N ILE A 137 -55.39 9.79 -6.18
CA ILE A 137 -56.07 9.10 -5.07
C ILE A 137 -56.91 10.11 -4.28
N ASP A 138 -56.40 11.27 -3.97
CA ASP A 138 -57.10 12.28 -3.19
C ASP A 138 -58.33 12.80 -3.96
N ALA A 139 -58.20 13.03 -5.27
CA ALA A 139 -59.35 13.37 -6.12
C ALA A 139 -60.41 12.26 -6.16
N ALA A 140 -59.99 11.00 -6.24
CA ALA A 140 -60.92 9.85 -6.19
C ALA A 140 -61.61 9.71 -4.82
N ARG A 141 -60.89 9.96 -3.72
CA ARG A 141 -61.44 9.94 -2.35
C ARG A 141 -62.54 11.01 -2.17
N ILE A 142 -62.34 12.20 -2.74
CA ILE A 142 -63.35 13.27 -2.73
C ILE A 142 -64.62 12.77 -3.44
N ARG A 143 -64.47 12.16 -4.63
CA ARG A 143 -65.64 11.58 -5.37
C ARG A 143 -66.31 10.44 -4.60
N ALA A 144 -65.52 9.55 -3.99
CA ALA A 144 -66.06 8.45 -3.17
C ALA A 144 -66.85 8.98 -1.96
N LYS A 145 -66.32 10.01 -1.29
CA LYS A 145 -67.01 10.71 -0.21
C LYS A 145 -68.36 11.30 -0.65
N GLN A 146 -68.39 11.94 -1.82
CA GLN A 146 -69.61 12.51 -2.39
C GLN A 146 -70.62 11.37 -2.70
N ALA A 147 -70.18 10.33 -3.41
CA ALA A 147 -71.06 9.18 -3.75
C ALA A 147 -71.59 8.47 -2.49
N ASN A 148 -70.76 8.38 -1.43
CA ASN A 148 -71.23 7.82 -0.14
C ASN A 148 -72.25 8.73 0.55
N ASN A 149 -72.10 10.03 0.53
CA ASN A 149 -73.06 10.97 1.07
C ASN A 149 -74.40 10.90 0.29
N ASP A 150 -74.36 10.78 -1.02
CA ASP A 150 -75.50 10.58 -1.87
C ASP A 150 -76.19 9.25 -1.56
N TYR A 151 -75.41 8.13 -1.46
CA TYR A 151 -75.92 6.85 -1.07
C TYR A 151 -76.67 6.90 0.27
N ILE A 152 -76.09 7.50 1.30
CA ILE A 152 -76.73 7.67 2.63
C ILE A 152 -78.06 8.45 2.52
N ARG A 153 -78.08 9.53 1.70
CA ARG A 153 -79.29 10.32 1.46
C ARG A 153 -80.37 9.48 0.76
N TYR A 154 -79.99 8.77 -0.30
CA TYR A 154 -80.95 7.91 -1.03
C TYR A 154 -81.39 6.74 -0.20
N GLN A 155 -80.61 6.15 0.65
CA GLN A 155 -80.95 5.11 1.60
C GLN A 155 -82.09 5.57 2.60
N ASN A 156 -81.88 6.82 3.13
CA ASN A 156 -82.92 7.41 4.01
C ASN A 156 -84.22 7.69 3.29
N LEU A 157 -84.15 8.19 2.06
CA LEU A 157 -85.37 8.42 1.25
C LEU A 157 -86.05 7.16 0.84
N TYR A 158 -85.29 6.09 0.55
CA TYR A 158 -85.91 4.75 0.24
C TYR A 158 -86.58 4.14 1.46
N ASN A 159 -85.97 4.22 2.62
CA ASN A 159 -86.56 3.75 3.87
C ASN A 159 -87.89 4.45 4.23
N ASN A 160 -87.97 5.75 3.80
CA ASN A 160 -89.20 6.58 3.93
C ASN A 160 -90.19 6.40 2.76
N GLN A 161 -89.97 5.43 1.86
CA GLN A 161 -90.77 5.16 0.67
C GLN A 161 -90.89 6.38 -0.29
N SER A 162 -89.90 7.34 -0.23
CA SER A 162 -89.94 8.59 -1.03
C SER A 162 -89.25 8.44 -2.40
N ILE A 163 -88.62 7.32 -2.70
CA ILE A 163 -87.90 7.04 -3.96
C ILE A 163 -88.12 5.57 -4.37
N THR A 164 -87.83 5.29 -5.66
CA THR A 164 -87.91 3.92 -6.19
C THR A 164 -86.65 3.09 -5.81
N LYS A 165 -86.85 1.75 -5.78
CA LYS A 165 -85.72 0.82 -5.56
C LYS A 165 -84.63 1.00 -6.57
N GLN A 166 -84.95 1.30 -7.83
CA GLN A 166 -83.94 1.58 -8.91
C GLN A 166 -83.07 2.74 -8.56
N GLN A 167 -83.59 3.86 -8.05
CA GLN A 167 -82.86 5.03 -7.65
C GLN A 167 -81.90 4.75 -6.49
N TYR A 168 -82.30 3.96 -5.50
CA TYR A 168 -81.46 3.48 -4.40
C TYR A 168 -80.29 2.62 -4.92
N GLU A 169 -80.61 1.60 -5.78
CA GLU A 169 -79.64 0.70 -6.37
C GLU A 169 -78.61 1.46 -7.24
N GLN A 170 -79.02 2.48 -7.97
CA GLN A 170 -78.13 3.39 -8.74
C GLN A 170 -77.14 4.13 -7.80
N ALA A 171 -77.62 4.65 -6.68
CA ALA A 171 -76.74 5.35 -5.72
C ALA A 171 -75.74 4.37 -5.03
N LEU A 172 -76.20 3.15 -4.72
CA LEU A 172 -75.32 2.08 -4.18
C LEU A 172 -74.25 1.70 -5.19
N THR A 173 -74.60 1.50 -6.46
CA THR A 173 -73.65 1.17 -7.52
C THR A 173 -72.62 2.27 -7.69
N ALA A 174 -73.05 3.56 -7.76
CA ALA A 174 -72.16 4.71 -7.88
C ALA A 174 -71.14 4.78 -6.69
N LYS A 175 -71.61 4.48 -5.46
CA LYS A 175 -70.74 4.41 -4.30
C LYS A 175 -69.69 3.31 -4.47
N LEU A 176 -70.12 2.07 -4.82
CA LEU A 176 -69.22 0.91 -4.97
C LEU A 176 -68.19 1.16 -6.09
N GLU A 177 -68.60 1.76 -7.20
CA GLU A 177 -67.67 2.15 -8.29
C GLU A 177 -66.64 3.18 -7.83
N ALA A 178 -67.05 4.23 -7.11
CA ALA A 178 -66.16 5.23 -6.58
C ALA A 178 -65.14 4.66 -5.54
N ASP A 179 -65.62 3.80 -4.65
CA ASP A 179 -64.76 3.11 -3.69
C ASP A 179 -63.75 2.20 -4.40
N LYS A 180 -64.21 1.46 -5.42
CA LYS A 180 -63.32 0.61 -6.22
C LYS A 180 -62.27 1.41 -7.01
N GLN A 181 -62.66 2.59 -7.49
CA GLN A 181 -61.70 3.50 -8.15
C GLN A 181 -60.58 3.95 -7.21
N VAL A 182 -60.85 4.23 -5.94
CA VAL A 182 -59.85 4.53 -4.92
C VAL A 182 -58.90 3.34 -4.71
N GLU A 183 -59.43 2.12 -4.60
CA GLU A 183 -58.63 0.92 -4.45
C GLU A 183 -57.68 0.69 -5.64
N ILE A 184 -58.18 0.84 -6.87
CA ILE A 184 -57.35 0.70 -8.10
C ILE A 184 -56.20 1.69 -8.09
N LEU A 185 -56.45 2.97 -7.76
CA LEU A 185 -55.41 4.00 -7.71
C LEU A 185 -54.39 3.77 -6.59
N GLN A 186 -54.84 3.22 -5.45
CA GLN A 186 -53.93 2.79 -4.38
C GLN A 186 -52.99 1.65 -4.85
N GLN A 187 -53.56 0.66 -5.56
CA GLN A 187 -52.74 -0.43 -6.15
C GLN A 187 -51.72 0.14 -7.17
N GLN A 188 -52.15 1.06 -8.01
CA GLN A 188 -51.26 1.76 -8.97
C GLN A 188 -50.12 2.48 -8.26
N ARG A 189 -50.43 3.22 -7.19
CA ARG A 189 -49.38 3.88 -6.36
C ARG A 189 -48.44 2.86 -5.73
N ASN A 190 -48.95 1.73 -5.22
CA ASN A 190 -48.08 0.70 -4.64
C ASN A 190 -47.17 0.05 -5.69
N ALA A 191 -47.66 -0.18 -6.91
CA ALA A 191 -46.83 -0.62 -8.03
C ALA A 191 -45.70 0.36 -8.36
N SER A 192 -46.04 1.67 -8.40
CA SER A 192 -45.04 2.74 -8.61
C SER A 192 -44.00 2.82 -7.48
N ALA A 193 -44.43 2.58 -6.22
CA ALA A 193 -43.53 2.51 -5.07
C ALA A 193 -42.55 1.30 -5.16
N SER A 194 -43.04 0.15 -5.61
CA SER A 194 -42.19 -1.02 -5.85
C SER A 194 -41.17 -0.77 -6.98
N GLN A 195 -41.62 -0.12 -8.07
CA GLN A 195 -40.72 0.29 -9.16
C GLN A 195 -39.62 1.26 -8.67
N ARG A 196 -40.00 2.26 -7.87
CA ARG A 196 -39.03 3.18 -7.24
C ARG A 196 -38.02 2.44 -6.40
N ASN A 197 -38.43 1.48 -5.58
CA ASN A 197 -37.52 0.70 -4.75
C ASN A 197 -36.52 -0.13 -5.60
N ALA A 198 -36.94 -0.67 -6.73
CA ALA A 198 -36.04 -1.34 -7.68
C ALA A 198 -35.01 -0.38 -8.26
N ILE A 199 -35.39 0.87 -8.57
CA ILE A 199 -34.45 1.90 -9.04
C ILE A 199 -33.48 2.33 -7.94
N VAL A 200 -33.94 2.48 -6.69
CA VAL A 200 -33.06 2.78 -5.53
C VAL A 200 -32.04 1.66 -5.34
N SER A 201 -32.43 0.41 -5.48
CA SER A 201 -31.49 -0.72 -5.44
C SER A 201 -30.43 -0.63 -6.55
N LYS A 202 -30.82 -0.24 -7.77
CA LYS A 202 -29.87 0.01 -8.88
C LYS A 202 -28.92 1.15 -8.55
N THR A 203 -29.42 2.24 -7.98
CA THR A 203 -28.57 3.39 -7.55
C THR A 203 -27.55 2.95 -6.49
N THR A 204 -27.96 2.07 -5.56
CA THR A 204 -27.04 1.50 -4.56
C THR A 204 -25.94 0.66 -5.22
N VAL A 205 -26.27 -0.16 -6.21
CA VAL A 205 -25.28 -0.94 -6.98
C VAL A 205 -24.31 0.01 -7.72
N ALA A 206 -24.81 1.02 -8.41
CA ALA A 206 -23.99 2.01 -9.09
C ALA A 206 -23.06 2.75 -8.12
N SER A 207 -23.52 3.10 -6.92
CA SER A 207 -22.70 3.70 -5.87
C SER A 207 -21.58 2.75 -5.40
N LYS A 208 -21.85 1.44 -5.26
CA LYS A 208 -20.80 0.45 -4.94
C LYS A 208 -19.80 0.31 -6.08
N GLN A 209 -20.26 0.39 -7.32
CA GLN A 209 -19.35 0.40 -8.48
C GLN A 209 -18.42 1.61 -8.48
N THR A 210 -18.90 2.78 -8.05
CA THR A 210 -18.08 3.99 -7.86
C THR A 210 -17.00 3.76 -6.81
N SER A 211 -17.31 3.11 -5.68
CA SER A 211 -16.31 2.75 -4.67
C SER A 211 -15.23 1.78 -5.21
N VAL A 212 -15.61 0.87 -6.10
CA VAL A 212 -14.62 -0.01 -6.79
C VAL A 212 -13.73 0.81 -7.73
N ALA A 213 -14.30 1.77 -8.46
CA ALA A 213 -13.52 2.65 -9.33
C ALA A 213 -12.55 3.54 -8.52
N GLU A 214 -12.96 4.03 -7.35
CA GLU A 214 -12.11 4.78 -6.41
C GLU A 214 -10.92 3.94 -5.92
N ALA A 215 -11.16 2.70 -5.51
CA ALA A 215 -10.08 1.77 -5.14
C ALA A 215 -9.11 1.47 -6.31
N ASN A 216 -9.60 1.51 -7.56
CA ASN A 216 -8.75 1.38 -8.74
C ASN A 216 -7.84 2.60 -8.92
N ILE A 217 -8.30 3.82 -8.60
CA ILE A 217 -7.46 5.03 -8.59
C ILE A 217 -6.34 4.89 -7.55
N GLU A 218 -6.66 4.45 -6.34
CA GLU A 218 -5.65 4.24 -5.29
C GLU A 218 -4.59 3.22 -5.73
N ARG A 219 -5.02 2.12 -6.36
CA ARG A 219 -4.10 1.11 -6.91
C ARG A 219 -3.20 1.70 -8.00
N ALA A 220 -3.77 2.47 -8.93
CA ALA A 220 -3.00 3.10 -10.01
C ALA A 220 -2.02 4.15 -9.46
N ASN A 221 -2.40 4.92 -8.44
CA ASN A 221 -1.50 5.83 -7.74
C ASN A 221 -0.32 5.10 -7.09
N ALA A 222 -0.57 3.98 -6.39
CA ALA A 222 0.49 3.18 -5.80
C ALA A 222 1.46 2.62 -6.87
N GLN A 223 0.94 2.21 -8.03
CA GLN A 223 1.77 1.78 -9.16
C GLN A 223 2.62 2.93 -9.73
N LEU A 224 2.06 4.12 -9.85
CA LEU A 224 2.78 5.31 -10.28
C LEU A 224 3.90 5.68 -9.30
N GLU A 225 3.63 5.67 -8.01
CA GLU A 225 4.66 5.94 -6.99
C GLU A 225 5.77 4.89 -7.00
N ALA A 226 5.45 3.61 -7.20
CA ALA A 226 6.44 2.55 -7.37
C ALA A 226 7.30 2.75 -8.63
N ALA A 227 6.70 3.17 -9.76
CA ALA A 227 7.43 3.47 -10.99
C ALA A 227 8.38 4.68 -10.81
N LYS A 228 7.91 5.77 -10.17
CA LYS A 228 8.73 6.95 -9.84
C LYS A 228 9.88 6.60 -8.90
N LEU A 229 9.64 5.76 -7.91
CA LEU A 229 10.67 5.30 -6.97
C LEU A 229 11.76 4.50 -7.71
N ASN A 230 11.37 3.60 -8.62
CA ASN A 230 12.32 2.87 -9.44
C ASN A 230 13.13 3.82 -10.37
N LEU A 231 12.47 4.83 -10.93
CA LEU A 231 13.16 5.87 -11.71
C LEU A 231 14.15 6.65 -10.83
N SER A 232 13.80 6.99 -9.60
CA SER A 232 14.73 7.68 -8.69
C SER A 232 15.98 6.84 -8.36
N TYR A 233 15.86 5.52 -8.34
CA TYR A 233 16.98 4.62 -8.09
C TYR A 233 17.96 4.48 -9.28
N THR A 234 17.63 5.03 -10.46
CA THR A 234 18.59 5.11 -11.58
C THR A 234 19.73 6.08 -11.30
N ALA A 235 19.56 7.06 -10.42
CA ALA A 235 20.62 7.88 -9.86
C ALA A 235 21.17 7.21 -8.60
N VAL A 236 22.39 6.67 -8.67
CA VAL A 236 23.02 5.99 -7.54
C VAL A 236 23.82 7.01 -6.74
N LEU A 237 23.42 7.17 -5.48
CA LEU A 237 23.96 8.16 -4.57
C LEU A 237 24.89 7.53 -3.53
N ALA A 238 25.87 8.29 -3.05
CA ALA A 238 26.71 7.91 -1.92
C ALA A 238 25.85 7.78 -0.64
N SER A 239 25.91 6.63 0.02
CA SER A 239 25.17 6.36 1.25
C SER A 239 25.85 6.97 2.49
N VAL A 240 27.15 7.17 2.44
CA VAL A 240 28.02 7.70 3.51
C VAL A 240 29.08 8.62 2.91
N ASP A 241 29.68 9.44 3.77
CA ASP A 241 30.87 10.20 3.40
C ASP A 241 32.06 9.25 3.29
N GLY A 242 32.92 9.45 2.27
CA GLY A 242 34.03 8.55 2.07
C GLY A 242 34.88 8.88 0.86
N GLN A 243 35.79 7.98 0.54
CA GLN A 243 36.63 8.02 -0.64
C GLN A 243 36.31 6.86 -1.56
N VAL A 244 36.18 7.12 -2.83
CA VAL A 244 35.92 6.11 -3.87
C VAL A 244 37.20 5.30 -4.10
N SER A 245 37.07 3.97 -4.23
CA SER A 245 38.17 3.07 -4.53
C SER A 245 37.84 2.15 -5.68
#